data_e66288ed9a663f74dce4b0685d76650f
#
_entry.id   e66288ed9a663f74dce4b0685d76650f
#
_cell.length_a   1.000
_cell.length_b   1.000
_cell.length_c   1.000
_cell.angle_alpha   90.00
_cell.angle_beta   90.00
_cell.angle_gamma   90.00
#
_symmetry.space_group_name_H-M   'P 1'
#
loop_
_entity.id
_entity.type
_entity.pdbx_description
1 polymer ?
#
loop_
_entity_poly.entity_id
_entity_poly.type
_entity_poly.pdbx_seq_one_letter_code
_entity_poly.pdbx_strand_id
1 'polypeptide(L)'
;MSERDWVAWHAAYDDPQSRLSRRLLVVQRRIGEALDAAPPGGVRVASLCAGDGRDLLGVLERHARAPEVAAVLVEQQPDLAARARERASGIAGVRVVTGDAALVDTWRDVVPVDLLLLCGIFGNIDDADIARTIAALPGLCRPGATVIWTRHRRPPDLVPTVAEWFAAAGFEVTSVDDTADGQACVGVGVRRGDGRLFAFH
;
A
#
# COMPACT_ATOMS: atom_id res chain seq x y z
N MET A 1 -23.54 -3.37 -12.95
CA MET A 1 -23.00 -3.26 -11.57
C MET A 1 -23.13 -1.80 -11.16
N SER A 2 -23.84 -1.47 -10.07
CA SER A 2 -23.91 -0.08 -9.62
C SER A 2 -22.51 0.36 -9.21
N GLU A 3 -22.07 1.48 -9.74
CA GLU A 3 -20.82 2.12 -9.36
C GLU A 3 -20.86 2.38 -7.85
N ARG A 4 -19.86 1.84 -7.12
CA ARG A 4 -19.80 1.99 -5.66
C ARG A 4 -19.52 3.47 -5.34
N ASP A 5 -20.34 4.09 -4.51
CA ASP A 5 -20.05 5.42 -3.97
C ASP A 5 -18.86 5.33 -2.99
N TRP A 6 -17.68 5.58 -3.51
CA TRP A 6 -16.42 5.53 -2.74
C TRP A 6 -16.34 6.63 -1.69
N VAL A 7 -16.99 7.78 -1.93
CA VAL A 7 -17.01 8.90 -0.96
C VAL A 7 -17.84 8.51 0.25
N ALA A 8 -19.05 7.95 0.02
CA ALA A 8 -19.89 7.42 1.11
C ALA A 8 -19.21 6.24 1.84
N TRP A 9 -18.50 5.39 1.10
CA TRP A 9 -17.75 4.29 1.73
C TRP A 9 -16.63 4.80 2.66
N HIS A 10 -15.94 5.87 2.28
CA HIS A 10 -14.91 6.51 3.11
C HIS A 10 -15.47 7.15 4.39
N ALA A 11 -16.74 7.52 4.44
CA ALA A 11 -17.36 8.07 5.66
C ALA A 11 -17.31 7.08 6.84
N ALA A 12 -17.19 5.77 6.59
CA ALA A 12 -17.02 4.78 7.65
C ALA A 12 -15.70 4.94 8.44
N TYR A 13 -14.71 5.66 7.90
CA TYR A 13 -13.49 5.98 8.64
C TYR A 13 -13.72 7.03 9.76
N ASP A 14 -14.82 7.77 9.73
CA ASP A 14 -15.14 8.78 10.75
C ASP A 14 -15.73 8.14 12.03
N ASP A 15 -16.12 6.85 11.95
CA ASP A 15 -16.48 6.03 13.12
C ASP A 15 -15.25 5.23 13.60
N PRO A 16 -14.69 5.56 14.80
CA PRO A 16 -13.55 4.83 15.36
C PRO A 16 -13.82 3.34 15.60
N GLN A 17 -15.08 2.95 15.75
CA GLN A 17 -15.49 1.56 15.96
C GLN A 17 -15.67 0.79 14.63
N SER A 18 -15.60 1.47 13.50
CA SER A 18 -15.76 0.83 12.20
C SER A 18 -14.61 -0.15 11.92
N ARG A 19 -14.89 -1.13 11.06
CA ARG A 19 -13.84 -2.06 10.55
C ARG A 19 -12.73 -1.33 9.82
N LEU A 20 -13.10 -0.28 9.08
CA LEU A 20 -12.13 0.49 8.30
C LEU A 20 -11.18 1.26 9.21
N SER A 21 -11.68 1.89 10.27
CA SER A 21 -10.84 2.61 11.24
C SER A 21 -9.90 1.67 11.99
N ARG A 22 -10.39 0.50 12.43
CA ARG A 22 -9.53 -0.50 13.08
C ARG A 22 -8.45 -1.04 12.15
N ARG A 23 -8.80 -1.34 10.88
CA ARG A 23 -7.83 -1.75 9.87
C ARG A 23 -6.81 -0.65 9.60
N LEU A 24 -7.25 0.62 9.54
CA LEU A 24 -6.38 1.77 9.32
C LEU A 24 -5.27 1.85 10.37
N LEU A 25 -5.58 1.63 11.65
CA LEU A 25 -4.58 1.63 12.72
C LEU A 25 -3.49 0.58 12.50
N VAL A 26 -3.86 -0.61 12.03
CA VAL A 26 -2.90 -1.67 11.70
C VAL A 26 -2.05 -1.24 10.50
N VAL A 27 -2.66 -0.71 9.44
CA VAL A 27 -1.94 -0.21 8.26
C VAL A 27 -0.95 0.89 8.66
N GLN A 28 -1.38 1.89 9.42
CA GLN A 28 -0.51 2.99 9.87
C GLN A 28 0.67 2.49 10.72
N ARG A 29 0.45 1.53 11.62
CA ARG A 29 1.53 0.89 12.38
C ARG A 29 2.54 0.24 11.43
N ARG A 30 2.08 -0.55 10.45
CA ARG A 30 2.96 -1.23 9.48
C ARG A 30 3.70 -0.26 8.59
N ILE A 31 3.10 0.88 8.22
CA ILE A 31 3.79 1.96 7.51
C ILE A 31 4.92 2.54 8.37
N GLY A 32 4.65 2.84 9.65
CA GLY A 32 5.68 3.35 10.56
C GLY A 32 6.85 2.36 10.70
N GLU A 33 6.57 1.08 10.95
CA GLU A 33 7.59 0.02 11.03
C GLU A 33 8.42 -0.09 9.74
N ALA A 34 7.78 0.04 8.56
CA ALA A 34 8.48 0.01 7.27
C ALA A 34 9.39 1.23 7.06
N LEU A 35 8.95 2.42 7.49
CA LEU A 35 9.77 3.63 7.45
C LEU A 35 10.97 3.54 8.40
N ASP A 36 10.77 2.99 9.60
CA ASP A 36 11.86 2.78 10.57
C ASP A 36 12.90 1.77 10.06
N ALA A 37 12.43 0.70 9.40
CA ALA A 37 13.28 -0.35 8.85
C ALA A 37 13.98 0.05 7.54
N ALA A 38 13.53 1.09 6.85
CA ALA A 38 14.13 1.53 5.59
C ALA A 38 15.58 2.01 5.81
N PRO A 39 16.50 1.74 4.87
CA PRO A 39 17.87 2.22 4.95
C PRO A 39 17.95 3.73 5.18
N PRO A 40 19.03 4.26 5.78
CA PRO A 40 19.24 5.70 5.89
C PRO A 40 19.21 6.39 4.52
N GLY A 41 18.65 7.59 4.48
CA GLY A 41 18.49 8.38 3.26
C GLY A 41 17.06 8.44 2.76
N GLY A 42 16.87 8.94 1.53
CA GLY A 42 15.53 9.14 0.96
C GLY A 42 14.73 7.85 0.78
N VAL A 43 13.47 7.86 1.18
CA VAL A 43 12.52 6.74 1.05
C VAL A 43 11.49 7.08 -0.02
N ARG A 44 11.41 6.26 -1.06
CA ARG A 44 10.43 6.41 -2.15
C ARG A 44 9.19 5.60 -1.85
N VAL A 45 8.05 6.27 -1.83
CA VAL A 45 6.77 5.64 -1.46
C VAL A 45 5.74 5.84 -2.57
N ALA A 46 5.01 4.79 -2.90
CA ALA A 46 3.79 4.91 -3.69
C ALA A 46 2.59 4.34 -2.92
N SER A 47 1.49 5.10 -2.87
CA SER A 47 0.21 4.65 -2.36
C SER A 47 -0.79 4.63 -3.52
N LEU A 48 -1.24 3.43 -3.89
CA LEU A 48 -2.12 3.22 -5.03
C LEU A 48 -3.57 3.05 -4.56
N CYS A 49 -4.52 3.68 -5.27
CA CYS A 49 -5.92 3.82 -4.86
C CYS A 49 -6.00 4.42 -3.44
N ALA A 50 -5.30 5.53 -3.27
CA ALA A 50 -4.94 6.08 -1.95
C ALA A 50 -6.15 6.65 -1.16
N GLY A 51 -7.31 6.80 -1.79
CA GLY A 51 -8.45 7.46 -1.16
C GLY A 51 -8.12 8.89 -0.79
N ASP A 52 -8.45 9.28 0.45
CA ASP A 52 -8.07 10.58 1.02
C ASP A 52 -6.67 10.58 1.69
N GLY A 53 -5.89 9.52 1.48
CA GLY A 53 -4.50 9.43 1.90
C GLY A 53 -4.28 9.21 3.41
N ARG A 54 -5.33 9.00 4.19
CA ARG A 54 -5.25 8.94 5.67
C ARG A 54 -4.35 7.84 6.23
N ASP A 55 -4.03 6.82 5.45
CA ASP A 55 -3.10 5.76 5.83
C ASP A 55 -1.65 6.29 5.88
N LEU A 56 -1.12 6.75 4.76
CA LEU A 56 0.24 7.27 4.67
C LEU A 56 0.38 8.65 5.33
N LEU A 57 -0.51 9.59 4.98
CA LEU A 57 -0.41 10.98 5.46
C LEU A 57 -0.55 11.04 6.98
N GLY A 58 -1.47 10.25 7.57
CA GLY A 58 -1.63 10.19 9.02
C GLY A 58 -0.40 9.64 9.76
N VAL A 59 0.50 8.92 9.09
CA VAL A 59 1.80 8.54 9.62
C VAL A 59 2.80 9.67 9.41
N LEU A 60 2.91 10.24 8.21
CA LEU A 60 3.90 11.26 7.88
C LEU A 60 3.75 12.54 8.70
N GLU A 61 2.53 12.90 9.13
CA GLU A 61 2.28 14.04 10.01
C GLU A 61 3.09 14.02 11.32
N ARG A 62 3.51 12.83 11.78
CA ARG A 62 4.16 12.64 13.10
C ARG A 62 5.41 11.76 13.08
N HIS A 63 5.77 11.19 11.93
CA HIS A 63 6.90 10.27 11.83
C HIS A 63 8.22 11.03 11.66
N ALA A 64 9.24 10.66 12.44
CA ALA A 64 10.53 11.35 12.43
C ALA A 64 11.22 11.38 11.04
N ARG A 65 11.00 10.32 10.25
CA ARG A 65 11.55 10.22 8.89
C ARG A 65 10.69 10.85 7.79
N ALA A 66 9.59 11.52 8.13
CA ALA A 66 8.76 12.18 7.12
C ALA A 66 9.53 13.13 6.18
N PRO A 67 10.52 13.91 6.66
CA PRO A 67 11.33 14.78 5.77
C PRO A 67 12.18 14.03 4.74
N GLU A 68 12.42 12.73 4.95
CA GLU A 68 13.18 11.88 4.03
C GLU A 68 12.31 11.22 2.97
N VAL A 69 10.98 11.32 3.07
CA VAL A 69 10.03 10.61 2.23
C VAL A 69 9.69 11.41 0.97
N ALA A 70 9.89 10.76 -0.19
CA ALA A 70 9.34 11.19 -1.47
C ALA A 70 8.16 10.28 -1.84
N ALA A 71 6.94 10.79 -1.72
CA ALA A 71 5.73 9.99 -1.88
C ALA A 71 4.84 10.46 -3.03
N VAL A 72 4.24 9.49 -3.72
CA VAL A 72 3.11 9.73 -4.61
C VAL A 72 1.88 8.95 -4.14
N LEU A 73 0.76 9.65 -4.06
CA LEU A 73 -0.56 9.07 -3.83
C LEU A 73 -1.32 9.14 -5.15
N VAL A 74 -1.80 8.00 -5.64
CA VAL A 74 -2.61 7.92 -6.86
C VAL A 74 -4.04 7.55 -6.49
N GLU A 75 -4.99 8.40 -6.86
CA GLU A 75 -6.40 8.21 -6.58
C GLU A 75 -7.23 8.62 -7.80
N GLN A 76 -8.15 7.74 -8.21
CA GLN A 76 -8.97 7.97 -9.40
C GLN A 76 -10.15 8.90 -9.13
N GLN A 77 -10.71 8.87 -7.91
CA GLN A 77 -11.86 9.69 -7.55
C GLN A 77 -11.44 11.14 -7.25
N PRO A 78 -11.91 12.14 -8.04
CA PRO A 78 -11.45 13.52 -7.90
C PRO A 78 -11.66 14.10 -6.49
N ASP A 79 -12.81 13.80 -5.87
CA ASP A 79 -13.15 14.33 -4.54
C ASP A 79 -12.22 13.76 -3.45
N LEU A 80 -11.88 12.47 -3.53
CA LEU A 80 -10.95 11.84 -2.60
C LEU A 80 -9.54 12.36 -2.83
N ALA A 81 -9.12 12.50 -4.08
CA ALA A 81 -7.83 13.08 -4.43
C ALA A 81 -7.70 14.56 -3.96
N ALA A 82 -8.80 15.34 -4.02
CA ALA A 82 -8.81 16.70 -3.48
C ALA A 82 -8.61 16.71 -1.96
N ARG A 83 -9.31 15.85 -1.22
CA ARG A 83 -9.11 15.67 0.23
C ARG A 83 -7.69 15.23 0.58
N ALA A 84 -7.12 14.31 -0.21
CA ALA A 84 -5.74 13.88 -0.02
C ALA A 84 -4.75 15.04 -0.22
N ARG A 85 -4.97 15.94 -1.23
CA ARG A 85 -4.14 17.13 -1.43
C ARG A 85 -4.23 18.11 -0.26
N GLU A 86 -5.45 18.32 0.25
CA GLU A 86 -5.66 19.17 1.42
C GLU A 86 -4.88 18.65 2.64
N ARG A 87 -4.97 17.34 2.94
CA ARG A 87 -4.19 16.70 4.01
C ARG A 87 -2.69 16.80 3.78
N ALA A 88 -2.24 16.63 2.54
CA ALA A 88 -0.83 16.66 2.19
C ALA A 88 -0.22 18.07 2.20
N SER A 89 -1.02 19.14 2.29
CA SER A 89 -0.57 20.53 2.07
C SER A 89 0.55 21.01 3.01
N GLY A 90 0.68 20.37 4.19
CA GLY A 90 1.76 20.66 5.16
C GLY A 90 2.92 19.66 5.15
N ILE A 91 2.90 18.66 4.27
CA ILE A 91 3.87 17.57 4.27
C ILE A 91 4.75 17.69 3.02
N ALA A 92 6.01 18.06 3.23
CA ALA A 92 6.97 18.17 2.13
C ALA A 92 7.25 16.79 1.48
N GLY A 93 7.58 16.79 0.19
CA GLY A 93 7.93 15.57 -0.53
C GLY A 93 6.74 14.69 -0.96
N VAL A 94 5.51 15.12 -0.67
CA VAL A 94 4.29 14.39 -1.03
C VAL A 94 3.60 15.01 -2.24
N ARG A 95 3.22 14.16 -3.19
CA ARG A 95 2.45 14.53 -4.38
C ARG A 95 1.20 13.65 -4.51
N VAL A 96 0.07 14.26 -4.85
CA VAL A 96 -1.20 13.55 -5.11
C VAL A 96 -1.58 13.70 -6.57
N VAL A 97 -1.77 12.57 -7.25
CA VAL A 97 -2.17 12.48 -8.65
C VAL A 97 -3.60 11.98 -8.73
N THR A 98 -4.45 12.68 -9.48
CA THR A 98 -5.76 12.14 -9.86
C THR A 98 -5.56 11.33 -11.13
N GLY A 99 -5.76 10.01 -11.05
CA GLY A 99 -5.52 9.13 -12.20
C GLY A 99 -5.69 7.65 -11.87
N ASP A 100 -5.54 6.85 -12.92
CA ASP A 100 -5.58 5.39 -12.80
C ASP A 100 -4.23 4.86 -12.27
N ALA A 101 -4.28 4.18 -11.14
CA ALA A 101 -3.09 3.59 -10.50
C ALA A 101 -2.48 2.43 -11.32
N ALA A 102 -3.23 1.81 -12.22
CA ALA A 102 -2.73 0.78 -13.13
C ALA A 102 -1.77 1.35 -14.19
N LEU A 103 -1.85 2.66 -14.46
CA LEU A 103 -0.95 3.36 -15.40
C LEU A 103 0.33 3.81 -14.67
N VAL A 104 1.36 2.98 -14.71
CA VAL A 104 2.66 3.24 -14.04
C VAL A 104 3.24 4.61 -14.40
N ASP A 105 2.98 5.11 -15.61
CA ASP A 105 3.46 6.42 -16.04
C ASP A 105 2.97 7.58 -15.14
N THR A 106 1.86 7.41 -14.42
CA THR A 106 1.33 8.42 -13.49
C THR A 106 2.19 8.60 -12.23
N TRP A 107 3.03 7.61 -11.90
CA TRP A 107 3.87 7.56 -10.71
C TRP A 107 5.28 6.99 -10.96
N ARG A 108 5.69 6.93 -12.24
CA ARG A 108 6.99 6.39 -12.69
C ARG A 108 8.20 7.06 -12.03
N ASP A 109 8.10 8.33 -11.69
CA ASP A 109 9.18 9.14 -11.10
C ASP A 109 9.64 8.66 -9.72
N VAL A 110 8.80 7.93 -8.98
CA VAL A 110 9.17 7.31 -7.70
C VAL A 110 9.61 5.84 -7.84
N VAL A 111 9.43 5.23 -9.00
CA VAL A 111 9.85 3.84 -9.27
C VAL A 111 11.37 3.78 -9.50
N PRO A 112 12.08 2.77 -8.96
CA PRO A 112 11.58 1.73 -8.05
C PRO A 112 11.38 2.27 -6.62
N VAL A 113 10.31 1.80 -5.96
CA VAL A 113 9.92 2.23 -4.62
C VAL A 113 10.60 1.42 -3.52
N ASP A 114 10.70 2.02 -2.32
CA ASP A 114 11.10 1.39 -1.07
C ASP A 114 9.90 0.91 -0.25
N LEU A 115 8.75 1.57 -0.42
CA LEU A 115 7.47 1.19 0.21
C LEU A 115 6.32 1.35 -0.78
N LEU A 116 5.53 0.30 -0.96
CA LEU A 116 4.34 0.29 -1.80
C LEU A 116 3.09 -0.05 -0.97
N LEU A 117 2.06 0.78 -1.07
CA LEU A 117 0.79 0.55 -0.42
C LEU A 117 -0.27 0.12 -1.44
N LEU A 118 -0.82 -1.08 -1.25
CA LEU A 118 -1.91 -1.68 -2.04
C LEU A 118 -3.15 -1.87 -1.14
N CYS A 119 -3.48 -0.83 -0.38
CA CYS A 119 -4.55 -0.88 0.61
C CYS A 119 -5.92 -0.64 -0.05
N GLY A 120 -6.85 -1.61 0.12
CA GLY A 120 -8.19 -1.51 -0.47
C GLY A 120 -8.27 -1.97 -1.93
N ILE A 121 -7.20 -2.44 -2.55
CA ILE A 121 -7.18 -2.89 -3.95
C ILE A 121 -7.64 -4.36 -4.07
N PHE A 122 -6.98 -5.29 -3.38
CA PHE A 122 -7.21 -6.73 -3.55
C PHE A 122 -8.62 -7.21 -3.15
N GLY A 123 -9.41 -6.39 -2.52
CA GLY A 123 -10.83 -6.67 -2.26
C GLY A 123 -11.79 -6.18 -3.34
N ASN A 124 -11.30 -5.49 -4.38
CA ASN A 124 -12.10 -4.80 -5.38
C ASN A 124 -11.74 -5.14 -6.83
N ILE A 125 -10.72 -5.95 -7.06
CA ILE A 125 -10.33 -6.51 -8.36
C ILE A 125 -10.47 -8.03 -8.32
N ASP A 126 -10.49 -8.67 -9.49
CA ASP A 126 -10.58 -10.12 -9.58
C ASP A 126 -9.26 -10.82 -9.22
N ASP A 127 -9.33 -12.14 -9.00
CA ASP A 127 -8.19 -12.93 -8.53
C ASP A 127 -7.04 -12.95 -9.57
N ALA A 128 -7.38 -12.93 -10.86
CA ALA A 128 -6.37 -12.91 -11.92
C ALA A 128 -5.65 -11.55 -11.97
N ASP A 129 -6.36 -10.45 -11.70
CA ASP A 129 -5.78 -9.11 -11.60
C ASP A 129 -4.89 -8.98 -10.36
N ILE A 130 -5.26 -9.60 -9.24
CA ILE A 130 -4.38 -9.65 -8.05
C ILE A 130 -3.08 -10.38 -8.40
N ALA A 131 -3.17 -11.56 -9.02
CA ALA A 131 -1.99 -12.34 -9.40
C ALA A 131 -1.08 -11.56 -10.37
N ARG A 132 -1.67 -10.90 -11.38
CA ARG A 132 -0.91 -10.05 -12.32
C ARG A 132 -0.25 -8.85 -11.65
N THR A 133 -0.97 -8.19 -10.73
CA THR A 133 -0.43 -7.09 -9.95
C THR A 133 0.79 -7.53 -9.16
N ILE A 134 0.67 -8.65 -8.41
CA ILE A 134 1.78 -9.17 -7.61
C ILE A 134 2.96 -9.59 -8.48
N ALA A 135 2.72 -10.22 -9.63
CA ALA A 135 3.77 -10.62 -10.57
C ALA A 135 4.55 -9.42 -11.15
N ALA A 136 3.94 -8.23 -11.22
CA ALA A 136 4.60 -7.01 -11.70
C ALA A 136 5.47 -6.32 -10.63
N LEU A 137 5.26 -6.59 -9.33
CA LEU A 137 5.93 -5.91 -8.22
C LEU A 137 7.46 -5.95 -8.27
N PRO A 138 8.13 -7.02 -8.73
CA PRO A 138 9.59 -7.03 -8.83
C PRO A 138 10.17 -5.93 -9.73
N GLY A 139 9.41 -5.49 -10.75
CA GLY A 139 9.80 -4.36 -11.62
C GLY A 139 9.57 -2.98 -11.00
N LEU A 140 8.76 -2.90 -9.95
CA LEU A 140 8.31 -1.65 -9.33
C LEU A 140 8.99 -1.36 -7.99
N CYS A 141 9.44 -2.39 -7.29
CA CYS A 141 10.01 -2.33 -5.95
C CYS A 141 11.53 -2.52 -5.99
N ARG A 142 12.29 -1.89 -5.10
CA ARG A 142 13.70 -2.18 -4.88
C ARG A 142 13.90 -3.50 -4.13
N PRO A 143 15.05 -4.15 -4.26
CA PRO A 143 15.45 -5.19 -3.30
C PRO A 143 15.37 -4.64 -1.86
N GLY A 144 14.72 -5.35 -0.96
CA GLY A 144 14.43 -4.92 0.40
C GLY A 144 13.18 -4.05 0.57
N ALA A 145 12.52 -3.67 -0.52
CA ALA A 145 11.29 -2.88 -0.44
C ALA A 145 10.16 -3.62 0.28
N THR A 146 9.36 -2.87 1.01
CA THR A 146 8.17 -3.36 1.70
C THR A 146 6.90 -3.10 0.87
N VAL A 147 6.02 -4.09 0.79
CA VAL A 147 4.67 -3.96 0.21
C VAL A 147 3.64 -4.23 1.30
N ILE A 148 2.76 -3.27 1.55
CA ILE A 148 1.65 -3.42 2.50
C ILE A 148 0.36 -3.54 1.69
N TRP A 149 -0.40 -4.59 1.95
CA TRP A 149 -1.64 -4.87 1.25
C TRP A 149 -2.76 -5.23 2.21
N THR A 150 -4.02 -5.10 1.76
CA THR A 150 -5.19 -5.46 2.56
C THR A 150 -6.15 -6.33 1.76
N ARG A 151 -6.75 -7.33 2.42
CA ARG A 151 -7.80 -8.19 1.85
C ARG A 151 -8.84 -8.55 2.90
N HIS A 152 -10.07 -8.83 2.44
CA HIS A 152 -11.09 -9.44 3.28
C HIS A 152 -10.86 -10.96 3.43
N ARG A 153 -11.41 -11.53 4.51
CA ARG A 153 -11.39 -12.98 4.81
C ARG A 153 -12.69 -13.69 4.41
N ARG A 154 -13.52 -13.09 3.53
CA ARG A 154 -14.76 -13.74 3.10
C ARG A 154 -14.47 -15.01 2.29
N PRO A 155 -15.26 -16.08 2.46
CA PRO A 155 -15.12 -17.29 1.66
C PRO A 155 -15.36 -17.04 0.16
N PRO A 156 -14.57 -17.68 -0.73
CA PRO A 156 -13.33 -18.38 -0.41
C PRO A 156 -12.25 -17.43 0.09
N ASP A 157 -11.56 -17.78 1.21
CA ASP A 157 -10.45 -16.97 1.72
C ASP A 157 -9.23 -17.09 0.80
N LEU A 158 -8.93 -16.03 0.08
CA LEU A 158 -7.81 -15.97 -0.87
C LEU A 158 -6.47 -15.57 -0.22
N VAL A 159 -6.45 -15.22 1.06
CA VAL A 159 -5.22 -14.72 1.71
C VAL A 159 -4.06 -15.72 1.64
N PRO A 160 -4.24 -17.04 1.84
CA PRO A 160 -3.16 -18.01 1.64
C PRO A 160 -2.59 -17.99 0.22
N THR A 161 -3.46 -17.95 -0.79
CA THR A 161 -3.06 -17.91 -2.20
C THR A 161 -2.33 -16.60 -2.55
N VAL A 162 -2.78 -15.46 -2.00
CA VAL A 162 -2.06 -14.18 -2.14
C VAL A 162 -0.65 -14.28 -1.58
N ALA A 163 -0.47 -14.91 -0.41
CA ALA A 163 0.86 -15.12 0.17
C ALA A 163 1.75 -16.02 -0.72
N GLU A 164 1.19 -17.06 -1.35
CA GLU A 164 1.89 -17.90 -2.31
C GLU A 164 2.33 -17.10 -3.55
N TRP A 165 1.46 -16.22 -4.10
CA TRP A 165 1.81 -15.36 -5.22
C TRP A 165 2.92 -14.37 -4.87
N PHE A 166 2.92 -13.79 -3.67
CA PHE A 166 4.02 -12.95 -3.18
C PHE A 166 5.33 -13.74 -3.10
N ALA A 167 5.29 -14.97 -2.56
CA ALA A 167 6.47 -15.84 -2.47
C ALA A 167 7.02 -16.19 -3.87
N ALA A 168 6.13 -16.52 -4.83
CA ALA A 168 6.50 -16.80 -6.22
C ALA A 168 7.10 -15.57 -6.93
N ALA A 169 6.67 -14.36 -6.57
CA ALA A 169 7.22 -13.10 -7.07
C ALA A 169 8.50 -12.64 -6.35
N GLY A 170 9.06 -13.45 -5.45
CA GLY A 170 10.32 -13.14 -4.76
C GLY A 170 10.16 -12.24 -3.53
N PHE A 171 8.97 -12.20 -2.94
CA PHE A 171 8.71 -11.52 -1.68
C PHE A 171 8.57 -12.52 -0.53
N GLU A 172 9.10 -12.18 0.62
CA GLU A 172 8.82 -12.88 1.87
C GLU A 172 7.63 -12.21 2.56
N VAL A 173 6.55 -12.94 2.79
CA VAL A 173 5.42 -12.45 3.59
C VAL A 173 5.81 -12.56 5.06
N THR A 174 6.13 -11.42 5.67
CA THR A 174 6.66 -11.34 7.04
C THR A 174 5.57 -11.24 8.10
N SER A 175 4.39 -10.75 7.74
CA SER A 175 3.23 -10.76 8.61
C SER A 175 1.91 -10.75 7.83
N VAL A 176 0.88 -11.29 8.47
CA VAL A 176 -0.52 -11.15 8.10
C VAL A 176 -1.30 -10.90 9.38
N ASP A 177 -1.69 -9.65 9.62
CA ASP A 177 -2.43 -9.24 10.81
C ASP A 177 -3.92 -9.25 10.52
N ASP A 178 -4.67 -10.09 11.20
CA ASP A 178 -6.12 -10.07 11.11
C ASP A 178 -6.71 -8.88 11.88
N THR A 179 -7.78 -8.30 11.34
CA THR A 179 -8.60 -7.36 12.11
C THR A 179 -9.26 -8.06 13.30
N ALA A 180 -9.57 -7.33 14.35
CA ALA A 180 -10.12 -7.90 15.61
C ALA A 180 -11.41 -8.74 15.39
N ASP A 181 -12.13 -8.49 14.31
CA ASP A 181 -13.34 -9.24 13.94
C ASP A 181 -13.04 -10.41 12.97
N GLY A 182 -11.78 -10.62 12.60
CA GLY A 182 -11.36 -11.66 11.66
C GLY A 182 -11.88 -11.50 10.23
N GLN A 183 -12.49 -10.36 9.87
CA GLN A 183 -13.13 -10.17 8.57
C GLN A 183 -12.21 -9.62 7.48
N ALA A 184 -11.04 -9.13 7.86
CA ALA A 184 -10.02 -8.62 6.95
C ALA A 184 -8.62 -8.81 7.54
N CYS A 185 -7.60 -8.63 6.71
CA CYS A 185 -6.22 -8.65 7.14
C CYS A 185 -5.41 -7.52 6.49
N VAL A 186 -4.27 -7.25 7.12
CA VAL A 186 -3.17 -6.43 6.59
C VAL A 186 -1.96 -7.33 6.44
N GLY A 187 -1.51 -7.53 5.21
CA GLY A 187 -0.31 -8.31 4.91
C GLY A 187 0.89 -7.43 4.62
N VAL A 188 2.06 -7.92 4.97
CA VAL A 188 3.35 -7.29 4.68
C VAL A 188 4.24 -8.26 3.94
N GLY A 189 4.66 -7.88 2.73
CA GLY A 189 5.65 -8.59 1.95
C GLY A 189 6.94 -7.77 1.81
N VAL A 190 8.09 -8.38 2.03
CA VAL A 190 9.40 -7.74 1.83
C VAL A 190 10.08 -8.39 0.63
N ARG A 191 10.48 -7.57 -0.35
CA ARG A 191 11.19 -8.07 -1.53
C ARG A 191 12.54 -8.63 -1.12
N ARG A 192 12.77 -9.91 -1.42
CA ARG A 192 14.10 -10.52 -1.22
C ARG A 192 15.10 -9.80 -2.12
N GLY A 193 16.30 -9.57 -1.59
CA GLY A 193 17.42 -9.12 -2.42
C GLY A 193 17.70 -10.16 -3.51
N ASP A 194 18.18 -9.69 -4.66
CA ASP A 194 18.71 -10.58 -5.68
C ASP A 194 19.92 -11.31 -5.07
N GLY A 195 19.65 -12.37 -4.32
CA GLY A 195 20.67 -13.26 -3.81
C GLY A 195 21.38 -13.88 -5.02
N ARG A 196 22.39 -13.22 -5.53
CA ARG A 196 23.40 -13.89 -6.35
C ARG A 196 24.11 -14.91 -5.46
N LEU A 197 23.52 -16.08 -5.36
CA LEU A 197 24.27 -17.27 -4.97
C LEU A 197 25.31 -17.45 -6.05
N PHE A 198 26.54 -16.96 -5.75
CA PHE A 198 27.79 -17.30 -6.40
C PHE A 198 27.75 -17.51 -7.93
N ALA A 199 28.35 -16.58 -8.68
CA ALA A 199 28.88 -16.91 -9.98
C ALA A 199 30.18 -17.67 -9.74
N PHE A 200 30.17 -18.97 -9.92
CA PHE A 200 31.41 -19.73 -10.14
C PHE A 200 31.90 -19.43 -11.55
N HIS A 201 33.09 -18.87 -11.66
CA HIS A 201 33.85 -18.73 -12.90
C HIS A 201 34.72 -19.94 -13.09
#